data_fd97f2f895faf2ec1143cf0bcaaddfa7
#
_entry.id   fd97f2f895faf2ec1143cf0bcaaddfa7
#
_cell.length_a   1.000
_cell.length_b   1.000
_cell.length_c   1.000
_cell.angle_alpha   90.00
_cell.angle_beta   90.00
_cell.angle_gamma   90.00
#
_symmetry.space_group_name_H-M   'P 1'
#
loop_
_entity.id
_entity.type
_entity.pdbx_description
1 polymer ?
#
loop_
_entity_poly.entity_id
_entity_poly.type
_entity_poly.pdbx_seq_one_letter_code
_entity_poly.pdbx_strand_id
1 'polypeptide(L)'
;MLISPSMLSADFARLKEELDRVKQGGADWLHIDVMDGHFVPNISFGMPVIKCIRPVSDLFFDVHIMISQPQKYITDLKKSGADLVTFHVEAEGDPAETIRMIHAEGMKAGISVKPGTPVEVLAPYLDEVELVLVMTVEPGFGGQSFMEDMMPKLAWLRQRCRPGTVLQVDGGINRKTIAAAAAAGANCFVAGSAVFGREDYGAEITALRELAR
;
A
#
# COMPACT_ATOMS: atom_id res chain seq x y z
N MET A 1 -7.33 -13.37 0.95
CA MET A 1 -6.85 -12.18 1.67
C MET A 1 -5.36 -12.04 1.44
N LEU A 2 -4.89 -10.85 1.05
CA LEU A 2 -3.49 -10.55 0.74
C LEU A 2 -2.83 -9.86 1.95
N ILE A 3 -1.63 -10.30 2.32
CA ILE A 3 -0.80 -9.63 3.33
C ILE A 3 0.39 -8.99 2.61
N SER A 4 0.52 -7.67 2.75
CA SER A 4 1.53 -6.83 2.13
C SER A 4 2.37 -6.15 3.22
N PRO A 5 3.47 -6.79 3.72
CA PRO A 5 4.32 -6.17 4.73
C PRO A 5 4.93 -4.86 4.23
N SER A 6 4.82 -3.76 5.03
CA SER A 6 5.41 -2.48 4.68
C SER A 6 6.90 -2.45 5.01
N MET A 7 7.72 -2.31 3.97
CA MET A 7 9.17 -2.19 4.07
C MET A 7 9.63 -1.00 4.92
N LEU A 8 8.78 0.01 5.12
CA LEU A 8 9.07 1.16 5.98
C LEU A 8 9.42 0.76 7.42
N SER A 9 8.97 -0.41 7.88
CA SER A 9 9.25 -0.95 9.22
C SER A 9 10.40 -1.95 9.27
N ALA A 10 11.05 -2.24 8.13
CA ALA A 10 12.16 -3.18 8.05
C ALA A 10 13.48 -2.57 8.56
N ASP A 11 14.45 -3.41 8.87
CA ASP A 11 15.85 -2.98 9.09
C ASP A 11 16.51 -2.67 7.73
N PHE A 12 16.62 -1.38 7.41
CA PHE A 12 17.17 -0.94 6.13
C PHE A 12 18.65 -1.31 5.94
N ALA A 13 19.38 -1.58 7.00
CA ALA A 13 20.77 -2.04 6.92
C ALA A 13 20.85 -3.51 6.43
N ARG A 14 19.75 -4.27 6.49
CA ARG A 14 19.67 -5.69 6.12
C ARG A 14 18.49 -6.01 5.22
N LEU A 15 18.12 -5.11 4.31
CA LEU A 15 16.91 -5.24 3.48
C LEU A 15 16.80 -6.59 2.77
N LYS A 16 17.90 -7.13 2.22
CA LYS A 16 17.83 -8.44 1.56
C LYS A 16 17.36 -9.54 2.52
N GLU A 17 17.91 -9.59 3.72
CA GLU A 17 17.53 -10.59 4.73
C GLU A 17 16.07 -10.40 5.16
N GLU A 18 15.64 -9.17 5.35
CA GLU A 18 14.26 -8.83 5.68
C GLU A 18 13.29 -9.29 4.59
N LEU A 19 13.61 -9.05 3.31
CA LEU A 19 12.80 -9.48 2.17
C LEU A 19 12.74 -11.00 2.05
N ASP A 20 13.85 -11.70 2.25
CA ASP A 20 13.89 -13.18 2.27
C ASP A 20 12.97 -13.71 3.40
N ARG A 21 13.01 -13.11 4.58
CA ARG A 21 12.19 -13.53 5.72
C ARG A 21 10.69 -13.33 5.49
N VAL A 22 10.26 -12.17 4.95
CA VAL A 22 8.83 -11.94 4.67
C VAL A 22 8.34 -12.83 3.55
N LYS A 23 9.15 -13.08 2.53
CA LYS A 23 8.83 -14.01 1.45
C LYS A 23 8.67 -15.44 1.96
N GLN A 24 9.65 -15.96 2.73
CA GLN A 24 9.59 -17.28 3.34
C GLN A 24 8.42 -17.40 4.31
N GLY A 25 8.06 -16.31 4.98
CA GLY A 25 6.90 -16.20 5.85
C GLY A 25 5.56 -16.21 5.12
N GLY A 26 5.56 -16.21 3.78
CA GLY A 26 4.35 -16.30 2.97
C GLY A 26 3.65 -14.97 2.72
N ALA A 27 4.38 -13.85 2.71
CA ALA A 27 3.85 -12.58 2.23
C ALA A 27 3.42 -12.69 0.76
N ASP A 28 2.30 -12.05 0.42
CA ASP A 28 1.80 -12.04 -0.96
C ASP A 28 2.47 -10.92 -1.77
N TRP A 29 2.60 -9.75 -1.17
CA TRP A 29 3.16 -8.54 -1.77
C TRP A 29 4.23 -7.93 -0.84
N LEU A 30 4.97 -6.95 -1.36
CA LEU A 30 5.80 -6.05 -0.58
C LEU A 30 5.28 -4.63 -0.74
N HIS A 31 4.85 -4.00 0.34
CA HIS A 31 4.42 -2.59 0.33
C HIS A 31 5.63 -1.66 0.50
N ILE A 32 5.73 -0.68 -0.40
CA ILE A 32 6.89 0.20 -0.51
C ILE A 32 6.43 1.65 -0.46
N ASP A 33 6.62 2.32 0.70
CA ASP A 33 6.18 3.68 0.95
C ASP A 33 7.24 4.71 0.51
N VAL A 34 6.96 5.44 -0.57
CA VAL A 34 7.82 6.51 -1.10
C VAL A 34 7.28 7.87 -0.69
N MET A 35 8.09 8.66 0.01
CA MET A 35 7.70 9.96 0.59
C MET A 35 8.69 11.05 0.18
N ASP A 36 8.19 12.24 -0.18
CA ASP A 36 8.97 13.36 -0.73
C ASP A 36 9.25 14.50 0.28
N GLY A 37 8.69 14.43 1.48
CA GLY A 37 8.80 15.51 2.48
C GLY A 37 7.95 16.74 2.17
N HIS A 38 7.12 16.70 1.12
CA HIS A 38 6.20 17.79 0.73
C HIS A 38 4.75 17.36 0.89
N PHE A 39 4.36 16.26 0.27
CA PHE A 39 3.01 15.70 0.40
C PHE A 39 2.74 15.19 1.82
N VAL A 40 3.76 14.64 2.46
CA VAL A 40 3.80 14.23 3.87
C VAL A 40 5.04 14.79 4.57
N PRO A 41 5.01 15.05 5.89
CA PRO A 41 6.13 15.67 6.62
C PRO A 41 7.25 14.65 6.95
N ASN A 42 7.58 13.77 6.03
CA ASN A 42 8.62 12.76 6.16
C ASN A 42 9.23 12.43 4.79
N ILE A 43 10.51 12.04 4.77
CA ILE A 43 11.22 11.51 3.62
C ILE A 43 11.58 10.06 3.93
N SER A 44 11.23 9.12 3.05
CA SER A 44 11.57 7.71 3.23
C SER A 44 12.76 7.31 2.32
N PHE A 45 12.45 6.70 1.22
CA PHE A 45 13.39 6.25 0.19
C PHE A 45 12.68 6.33 -1.18
N GLY A 46 13.41 6.06 -2.24
CA GLY A 46 12.87 6.17 -3.60
C GLY A 46 13.44 5.13 -4.55
N MET A 47 13.40 5.46 -5.84
CA MET A 47 13.77 4.59 -6.96
C MET A 47 15.13 3.87 -6.80
N PRO A 48 16.21 4.50 -6.26
CA PRO A 48 17.47 3.80 -6.09
C PRO A 48 17.37 2.58 -5.17
N VAL A 49 16.60 2.67 -4.07
CA VAL A 49 16.38 1.54 -3.16
C VAL A 49 15.53 0.48 -3.82
N ILE A 50 14.41 0.86 -4.47
CA ILE A 50 13.52 -0.07 -5.18
C ILE A 50 14.31 -0.86 -6.23
N LYS A 51 15.13 -0.17 -7.03
CA LYS A 51 16.00 -0.78 -8.05
C LYS A 51 17.02 -1.75 -7.45
N CYS A 52 17.57 -1.46 -6.27
CA CYS A 52 18.52 -2.34 -5.59
C CYS A 52 17.87 -3.63 -5.07
N ILE A 53 16.63 -3.54 -4.57
CA ILE A 53 15.94 -4.70 -3.99
C ILE A 53 15.21 -5.54 -5.04
N ARG A 54 14.86 -5.01 -6.21
CA ARG A 54 14.16 -5.75 -7.25
C ARG A 54 14.87 -7.05 -7.69
N PRO A 55 16.20 -7.05 -7.95
CA PRO A 55 16.90 -8.28 -8.36
C PRO A 55 16.99 -9.37 -7.28
N VAL A 56 16.76 -9.01 -6.00
CA VAL A 56 16.87 -9.94 -4.87
C VAL A 56 15.52 -10.36 -4.30
N SER A 57 14.41 -9.92 -4.90
CA SER A 57 13.05 -10.30 -4.47
C SER A 57 12.13 -10.46 -5.69
N ASP A 58 11.37 -11.54 -5.75
CA ASP A 58 10.33 -11.81 -6.75
C ASP A 58 8.91 -11.53 -6.21
N LEU A 59 8.78 -10.96 -5.01
CA LEU A 59 7.50 -10.48 -4.49
C LEU A 59 6.91 -9.43 -5.43
N PHE A 60 5.59 -9.33 -5.46
CA PHE A 60 4.90 -8.26 -6.14
C PHE A 60 5.16 -6.92 -5.42
N PHE A 61 5.74 -5.93 -6.12
CA PHE A 61 6.06 -4.62 -5.56
C PHE A 61 4.87 -3.68 -5.68
N ASP A 62 4.19 -3.50 -4.57
CA ASP A 62 3.08 -2.59 -4.34
C ASP A 62 3.64 -1.23 -3.86
N VAL A 63 3.90 -0.33 -4.80
CA VAL A 63 4.58 0.94 -4.51
C VAL A 63 3.57 2.04 -4.25
N HIS A 64 3.50 2.49 -3.00
CA HIS A 64 2.65 3.57 -2.52
C HIS A 64 3.43 4.88 -2.50
N ILE A 65 3.03 5.83 -3.34
CA ILE A 65 3.72 7.11 -3.48
C ILE A 65 2.97 8.24 -2.80
N MET A 66 3.53 8.73 -1.72
CA MET A 66 3.10 9.90 -0.96
C MET A 66 3.94 11.10 -1.40
N ILE A 67 3.74 11.54 -2.65
CA ILE A 67 4.50 12.61 -3.29
C ILE A 67 3.58 13.62 -3.96
N SER A 68 4.03 14.88 -3.99
CA SER A 68 3.21 16.01 -4.45
C SER A 68 2.88 15.93 -5.94
N GLN A 69 3.82 15.48 -6.78
CA GLN A 69 3.68 15.45 -8.25
C GLN A 69 3.98 14.04 -8.79
N PRO A 70 3.06 13.07 -8.62
CA PRO A 70 3.30 11.66 -8.94
C PRO A 70 3.66 11.43 -10.41
N GLN A 71 3.06 12.18 -11.35
CA GLN A 71 3.25 12.04 -12.80
C GLN A 71 4.72 12.11 -13.22
N LYS A 72 5.54 12.87 -12.49
CA LYS A 72 6.97 13.04 -12.80
C LYS A 72 7.80 11.78 -12.64
N TYR A 73 7.30 10.80 -11.88
CA TYR A 73 8.09 9.64 -11.44
C TYR A 73 7.59 8.30 -11.97
N ILE A 74 6.48 8.25 -12.71
CA ILE A 74 5.85 7.00 -13.16
C ILE A 74 6.81 6.14 -13.98
N THR A 75 7.47 6.72 -14.98
CA THR A 75 8.46 6.00 -15.81
C THR A 75 9.66 5.50 -15.00
N ASP A 76 10.14 6.29 -14.02
CA ASP A 76 11.28 5.88 -13.20
C ASP A 76 10.90 4.80 -12.18
N LEU A 77 9.67 4.82 -11.66
CA LEU A 77 9.13 3.75 -10.82
C LEU A 77 9.07 2.43 -11.60
N LYS A 78 8.58 2.45 -12.85
CA LYS A 78 8.62 1.25 -13.71
C LYS A 78 10.02 0.73 -13.91
N LYS A 79 10.97 1.59 -14.28
CA LYS A 79 12.38 1.22 -14.47
C LYS A 79 13.04 0.67 -13.20
N SER A 80 12.51 1.05 -12.04
CA SER A 80 12.99 0.57 -10.73
C SER A 80 12.39 -0.78 -10.34
N GLY A 81 11.34 -1.25 -11.03
CA GLY A 81 10.74 -2.56 -10.84
C GLY A 81 9.43 -2.58 -10.08
N ALA A 82 8.70 -1.46 -10.04
CA ALA A 82 7.32 -1.43 -9.52
C ALA A 82 6.38 -2.28 -10.39
N ASP A 83 5.52 -3.07 -9.76
CA ASP A 83 4.46 -3.84 -10.42
C ASP A 83 3.13 -3.11 -10.39
N LEU A 84 2.89 -2.37 -9.31
CA LEU A 84 1.74 -1.50 -9.09
C LEU A 84 2.21 -0.19 -8.47
N VAL A 85 1.60 0.91 -8.89
CA VAL A 85 1.82 2.24 -8.30
C VAL A 85 0.50 2.78 -7.79
N THR A 86 0.44 3.04 -6.48
CA THR A 86 -0.68 3.70 -5.81
C THR A 86 -0.31 5.14 -5.49
N PHE A 87 -1.09 6.10 -5.99
CA PHE A 87 -0.92 7.52 -5.71
C PHE A 87 -2.15 8.07 -4.97
N HIS A 88 -2.00 9.20 -4.31
CA HIS A 88 -3.09 9.86 -3.60
C HIS A 88 -3.95 10.73 -4.52
N VAL A 89 -5.28 10.65 -4.36
CA VAL A 89 -6.22 11.52 -5.10
C VAL A 89 -6.00 13.00 -4.76
N GLU A 90 -5.43 13.29 -3.60
CA GLU A 90 -5.11 14.64 -3.13
C GLU A 90 -3.77 15.18 -3.67
N ALA A 91 -3.01 14.38 -4.44
CA ALA A 91 -1.77 14.83 -5.06
C ALA A 91 -2.05 15.83 -6.19
N GLU A 92 -1.03 16.61 -6.55
CA GLU A 92 -1.15 17.57 -7.65
C GLU A 92 -1.35 16.87 -9.00
N GLY A 93 -2.11 17.51 -9.88
CA GLY A 93 -2.38 17.03 -11.25
C GLY A 93 -3.72 16.34 -11.42
N ASP A 94 -3.96 15.79 -12.60
CA ASP A 94 -5.19 15.07 -12.94
C ASP A 94 -5.04 13.58 -12.60
N PRO A 95 -5.89 13.04 -11.69
CA PRO A 95 -5.84 11.61 -11.35
C PRO A 95 -6.08 10.69 -12.56
N ALA A 96 -6.98 11.06 -13.48
CA ALA A 96 -7.25 10.25 -14.66
C ALA A 96 -6.03 10.19 -15.61
N GLU A 97 -5.30 11.29 -15.73
CA GLU A 97 -4.04 11.32 -16.48
C GLU A 97 -2.98 10.43 -15.80
N THR A 98 -2.85 10.53 -14.48
CA THR A 98 -1.91 9.70 -13.71
C THR A 98 -2.18 8.21 -13.89
N ILE A 99 -3.45 7.78 -13.83
CA ILE A 99 -3.87 6.38 -14.08
C ILE A 99 -3.45 5.95 -15.49
N ARG A 100 -3.75 6.76 -16.50
CA ARG A 100 -3.37 6.46 -17.90
C ARG A 100 -1.85 6.33 -18.08
N MET A 101 -1.06 7.19 -17.43
CA MET A 101 0.40 7.12 -17.47
C MET A 101 0.92 5.82 -16.84
N ILE A 102 0.37 5.39 -15.70
CA ILE A 102 0.74 4.14 -15.03
C ILE A 102 0.45 2.95 -15.95
N HIS A 103 -0.74 2.91 -16.55
CA HIS A 103 -1.12 1.84 -17.48
C HIS A 103 -0.26 1.85 -18.75
N ALA A 104 0.09 3.01 -19.30
CA ALA A 104 0.95 3.12 -20.48
C ALA A 104 2.35 2.53 -20.26
N GLU A 105 2.85 2.56 -19.02
CA GLU A 105 4.11 1.90 -18.64
C GLU A 105 3.92 0.39 -18.32
N GLY A 106 2.71 -0.15 -18.46
CA GLY A 106 2.42 -1.57 -18.20
C GLY A 106 2.45 -1.96 -16.73
N MET A 107 2.16 -1.02 -15.83
CA MET A 107 1.94 -1.27 -14.40
C MET A 107 0.45 -1.28 -14.07
N LYS A 108 0.08 -1.86 -12.93
CA LYS A 108 -1.26 -1.70 -12.35
C LYS A 108 -1.35 -0.35 -11.66
N ALA A 109 -2.53 0.29 -11.75
CA ALA A 109 -2.80 1.56 -11.10
C ALA A 109 -3.59 1.36 -9.81
N GLY A 110 -3.17 2.02 -8.75
CA GLY A 110 -3.88 2.18 -7.50
C GLY A 110 -4.14 3.64 -7.19
N ILE A 111 -5.26 3.92 -6.52
CA ILE A 111 -5.60 5.25 -6.03
C ILE A 111 -5.85 5.22 -4.53
N SER A 112 -5.31 6.18 -3.79
CA SER A 112 -5.43 6.28 -2.33
C SER A 112 -6.21 7.51 -1.91
N VAL A 113 -6.82 7.43 -0.72
CA VAL A 113 -7.53 8.53 -0.07
C VAL A 113 -7.11 8.68 1.39
N LYS A 114 -6.83 9.92 1.81
CA LYS A 114 -6.51 10.28 3.21
C LYS A 114 -7.72 10.16 4.14
N PRO A 115 -7.51 10.06 5.47
CA PRO A 115 -8.61 10.00 6.44
C PRO A 115 -9.58 11.19 6.33
N GLY A 116 -9.07 12.41 6.19
CA GLY A 116 -9.87 13.62 6.12
C GLY A 116 -10.60 13.86 4.80
N THR A 117 -10.31 13.12 3.74
CA THR A 117 -10.91 13.31 2.40
C THR A 117 -12.16 12.44 2.25
N PRO A 118 -13.31 12.96 1.79
CA PRO A 118 -14.49 12.15 1.50
C PRO A 118 -14.21 11.08 0.46
N VAL A 119 -14.65 9.83 0.68
CA VAL A 119 -14.36 8.70 -0.20
C VAL A 119 -15.02 8.82 -1.57
N GLU A 120 -16.09 9.58 -1.68
CA GLU A 120 -16.88 9.82 -2.89
C GLU A 120 -16.06 10.47 -4.01
N VAL A 121 -14.97 11.18 -3.66
CA VAL A 121 -14.07 11.77 -4.66
C VAL A 121 -13.41 10.72 -5.55
N LEU A 122 -13.36 9.46 -5.10
CA LEU A 122 -12.81 8.33 -5.87
C LEU A 122 -13.78 7.77 -6.91
N ALA A 123 -15.09 8.10 -6.81
CA ALA A 123 -16.13 7.49 -7.67
C ALA A 123 -15.82 7.53 -9.18
N PRO A 124 -15.26 8.63 -9.74
CA PRO A 124 -14.95 8.69 -11.17
C PRO A 124 -13.87 7.71 -11.64
N TYR A 125 -13.04 7.18 -10.72
CA TYR A 125 -11.84 6.40 -11.04
C TYR A 125 -11.96 4.90 -10.74
N LEU A 126 -13.05 4.47 -10.05
CA LEU A 126 -13.19 3.10 -9.55
C LEU A 126 -13.16 2.03 -10.63
N ASP A 127 -13.61 2.35 -11.85
CA ASP A 127 -13.59 1.43 -12.99
C ASP A 127 -12.24 1.40 -13.71
N GLU A 128 -11.36 2.37 -13.43
CA GLU A 128 -10.08 2.54 -14.11
C GLU A 128 -8.89 1.98 -13.31
N VAL A 129 -9.06 1.65 -12.01
CA VAL A 129 -7.97 1.21 -11.15
C VAL A 129 -8.08 -0.25 -10.74
N GLU A 130 -6.95 -0.89 -10.52
CA GLU A 130 -6.86 -2.27 -10.01
C GLU A 130 -6.86 -2.32 -8.48
N LEU A 131 -6.52 -1.20 -7.83
CA LEU A 131 -6.45 -1.12 -6.38
C LEU A 131 -6.98 0.22 -5.86
N VAL A 132 -7.73 0.16 -4.75
CA VAL A 132 -8.09 1.35 -3.97
C VAL A 132 -7.54 1.17 -2.56
N LEU A 133 -6.73 2.14 -2.12
CA LEU A 133 -6.13 2.18 -0.79
C LEU A 133 -6.87 3.18 0.10
N VAL A 134 -7.36 2.72 1.25
CA VAL A 134 -7.89 3.59 2.31
C VAL A 134 -6.83 3.71 3.40
N MET A 135 -6.37 4.94 3.63
CA MET A 135 -5.51 5.22 4.78
C MET A 135 -6.31 5.11 6.07
N THR A 136 -5.83 4.28 6.99
CA THR A 136 -6.39 4.11 8.34
C THR A 136 -5.50 4.74 9.42
N VAL A 137 -4.62 5.63 8.98
CA VAL A 137 -3.80 6.59 9.76
C VAL A 137 -3.56 7.82 8.89
N GLU A 138 -3.08 8.92 9.47
CA GLU A 138 -2.54 10.02 8.66
C GLU A 138 -1.23 9.55 7.99
N PRO A 139 -1.09 9.70 6.65
CA PRO A 139 0.10 9.24 5.95
C PRO A 139 1.37 9.99 6.38
N GLY A 140 2.53 9.29 6.35
CA GLY A 140 3.83 9.89 6.64
C GLY A 140 4.67 9.15 7.68
N PHE A 141 4.08 8.46 8.64
CA PHE A 141 4.81 7.74 9.69
C PHE A 141 4.21 6.36 9.95
N GLY A 142 5.09 5.39 10.23
CA GLY A 142 4.67 4.07 10.69
C GLY A 142 4.30 4.04 12.19
N GLY A 143 3.68 2.94 12.64
CA GLY A 143 3.41 2.68 14.07
C GLY A 143 2.28 3.49 14.70
N GLN A 144 1.46 4.17 13.92
CA GLN A 144 0.30 4.94 14.38
C GLN A 144 -0.87 4.03 14.78
N SER A 145 -1.80 4.59 15.56
CA SER A 145 -3.03 3.90 15.96
C SER A 145 -4.03 3.82 14.81
N PHE A 146 -4.64 2.66 14.66
CA PHE A 146 -5.69 2.40 13.67
C PHE A 146 -6.92 3.29 13.87
N MET A 147 -7.40 3.90 12.80
CA MET A 147 -8.59 4.74 12.77
C MET A 147 -9.80 3.91 12.32
N GLU A 148 -10.59 3.43 13.28
CA GLU A 148 -11.77 2.58 13.02
C GLU A 148 -12.89 3.32 12.30
N ASP A 149 -12.95 4.64 12.43
CA ASP A 149 -13.89 5.53 11.73
C ASP A 149 -13.68 5.57 10.20
N MET A 150 -12.62 4.92 9.68
CA MET A 150 -12.42 4.72 8.24
C MET A 150 -13.19 3.52 7.68
N MET A 151 -13.74 2.64 8.51
CA MET A 151 -14.47 1.45 8.04
C MET A 151 -15.66 1.75 7.14
N PRO A 152 -16.46 2.80 7.36
CA PRO A 152 -17.51 3.20 6.42
C PRO A 152 -17.03 3.49 5.00
N LYS A 153 -15.80 4.01 4.82
CA LYS A 153 -15.21 4.23 3.49
C LYS A 153 -14.98 2.90 2.75
N LEU A 154 -14.47 1.89 3.46
CA LEU A 154 -14.28 0.54 2.89
C LEU A 154 -15.61 -0.09 2.47
N ALA A 155 -16.63 -0.01 3.33
CA ALA A 155 -17.96 -0.53 3.04
C ALA A 155 -18.60 0.17 1.82
N TRP A 156 -18.42 1.48 1.71
CA TRP A 156 -18.88 2.27 0.56
C TRP A 156 -18.18 1.84 -0.74
N LEU A 157 -16.84 1.65 -0.70
CA LEU A 157 -16.04 1.21 -1.84
C LEU A 157 -16.38 -0.22 -2.26
N ARG A 158 -16.56 -1.14 -1.29
CA ARG A 158 -16.88 -2.54 -1.60
C ARG A 158 -18.17 -2.70 -2.41
N GLN A 159 -19.14 -1.82 -2.20
CA GLN A 159 -20.40 -1.81 -2.94
C GLN A 159 -20.27 -1.24 -4.35
N ARG A 160 -19.20 -0.50 -4.66
CA ARG A 160 -19.04 0.29 -5.90
C ARG A 160 -17.88 -0.14 -6.78
N CYS A 161 -16.83 -0.70 -6.19
CA CYS A 161 -15.73 -1.23 -6.97
C CYS A 161 -16.16 -2.44 -7.79
N ARG A 162 -15.60 -2.56 -8.98
CA ARG A 162 -15.81 -3.73 -9.84
C ARG A 162 -15.29 -5.02 -9.18
N PRO A 163 -15.84 -6.19 -9.55
CA PRO A 163 -15.28 -7.46 -9.09
C PRO A 163 -13.80 -7.58 -9.48
N GLY A 164 -12.97 -7.98 -8.50
CA GLY A 164 -11.52 -8.12 -8.70
C GLY A 164 -10.69 -6.90 -8.29
N THR A 165 -11.30 -5.73 -8.05
CA THR A 165 -10.58 -4.60 -7.46
C THR A 165 -10.10 -4.95 -6.06
N VAL A 166 -8.81 -4.72 -5.81
CA VAL A 166 -8.20 -4.88 -4.49
C VAL A 166 -8.58 -3.68 -3.63
N LEU A 167 -9.21 -3.93 -2.48
CA LEU A 167 -9.41 -2.92 -1.44
C LEU A 167 -8.34 -3.11 -0.38
N GLN A 168 -7.40 -2.17 -0.36
CA GLN A 168 -6.27 -2.18 0.54
C GLN A 168 -6.48 -1.21 1.70
N VAL A 169 -5.95 -1.55 2.85
CA VAL A 169 -5.86 -0.67 4.03
C VAL A 169 -4.42 -0.54 4.46
N ASP A 170 -4.02 0.68 4.79
CA ASP A 170 -2.70 0.98 5.34
C ASP A 170 -2.83 1.86 6.60
N GLY A 171 -2.22 1.38 7.67
CA GLY A 171 -2.14 2.06 8.96
C GLY A 171 -2.72 1.26 10.12
N GLY A 172 -1.88 0.95 11.11
CA GLY A 172 -2.27 0.34 12.38
C GLY A 172 -2.82 -1.10 12.29
N ILE A 173 -2.57 -1.80 11.17
CA ILE A 173 -3.01 -3.19 10.99
C ILE A 173 -2.19 -4.13 11.86
N ASN A 174 -2.91 -4.93 12.66
CA ASN A 174 -2.38 -5.94 13.57
C ASN A 174 -3.50 -6.96 13.90
N ARG A 175 -3.21 -7.95 14.77
CA ARG A 175 -4.17 -9.00 15.17
C ARG A 175 -5.49 -8.49 15.76
N LYS A 176 -5.52 -7.26 16.30
CA LYS A 176 -6.73 -6.70 16.93
C LYS A 176 -7.60 -5.93 15.92
N THR A 177 -6.99 -5.38 14.85
CA THR A 177 -7.66 -4.44 13.95
C THR A 177 -8.01 -5.05 12.59
N ILE A 178 -7.28 -6.09 12.15
CA ILE A 178 -7.42 -6.68 10.81
C ILE A 178 -8.82 -7.24 10.55
N ALA A 179 -9.45 -7.87 11.54
CA ALA A 179 -10.78 -8.44 11.40
C ALA A 179 -11.85 -7.38 11.13
N ALA A 180 -11.77 -6.20 11.78
CA ALA A 180 -12.67 -5.08 11.52
C ALA A 180 -12.52 -4.56 10.09
N ALA A 181 -11.29 -4.39 9.61
CA ALA A 181 -11.02 -3.95 8.25
C ALA A 181 -11.50 -4.98 7.20
N ALA A 182 -11.31 -6.28 7.44
CA ALA A 182 -11.80 -7.34 6.58
C ALA A 182 -13.33 -7.37 6.52
N ALA A 183 -14.00 -7.27 7.67
CA ALA A 183 -15.47 -7.21 7.77
C ALA A 183 -16.05 -5.99 7.01
N ALA A 184 -15.31 -4.87 6.99
CA ALA A 184 -15.69 -3.68 6.23
C ALA A 184 -15.46 -3.82 4.71
N GLY A 185 -14.79 -4.89 4.24
CA GLY A 185 -14.62 -5.20 2.83
C GLY A 185 -13.19 -5.13 2.30
N ALA A 186 -12.19 -4.84 3.14
CA ALA A 186 -10.79 -4.93 2.73
C ALA A 186 -10.38 -6.38 2.42
N ASN A 187 -9.50 -6.55 1.44
CA ASN A 187 -8.95 -7.85 1.05
C ASN A 187 -7.43 -7.85 0.85
N CYS A 188 -6.79 -6.69 1.07
CA CYS A 188 -5.35 -6.51 1.13
C CYS A 188 -4.97 -5.66 2.35
N PHE A 189 -3.99 -6.10 3.13
CA PHE A 189 -3.66 -5.51 4.43
C PHE A 189 -2.18 -5.17 4.49
N VAL A 190 -1.88 -3.88 4.63
CA VAL A 190 -0.52 -3.39 4.84
C VAL A 190 -0.17 -3.54 6.31
N ALA A 191 0.84 -4.35 6.62
CA ALA A 191 1.28 -4.62 7.98
C ALA A 191 2.78 -4.30 8.13
N GLY A 192 3.10 -3.21 8.80
CA GLY A 192 4.49 -2.80 9.07
C GLY A 192 5.04 -3.43 10.35
N SER A 193 5.04 -2.67 11.44
CA SER A 193 5.58 -3.09 12.74
C SER A 193 4.95 -4.37 13.32
N ALA A 194 3.72 -4.68 12.94
CA ALA A 194 3.08 -5.94 13.32
C ALA A 194 3.85 -7.17 12.82
N VAL A 195 4.45 -7.10 11.63
CA VAL A 195 5.28 -8.16 11.06
C VAL A 195 6.75 -7.97 11.41
N PHE A 196 7.36 -6.84 11.04
CA PHE A 196 8.79 -6.60 11.20
C PHE A 196 9.24 -6.48 12.66
N GLY A 197 8.34 -6.20 13.60
CA GLY A 197 8.61 -6.21 15.03
C GLY A 197 8.58 -7.61 15.70
N ARG A 198 8.48 -8.70 14.92
CA ARG A 198 8.42 -10.08 15.44
C ARG A 198 9.69 -10.85 15.11
N GLU A 199 9.97 -11.89 15.88
CA GLU A 199 11.03 -12.84 15.58
C GLU A 199 10.63 -13.77 14.41
N ASP A 200 9.37 -14.26 14.44
CA ASP A 200 8.79 -15.15 13.42
C ASP A 200 7.77 -14.39 12.56
N TYR A 201 8.21 -13.95 11.39
CA TYR A 201 7.36 -13.25 10.41
C TYR A 201 6.28 -14.17 9.83
N GLY A 202 6.60 -15.45 9.62
CA GLY A 202 5.67 -16.43 9.06
C GLY A 202 4.49 -16.71 9.97
N ALA A 203 4.75 -16.91 11.26
CA ALA A 203 3.69 -17.09 12.26
C ALA A 203 2.78 -15.86 12.33
N GLU A 204 3.33 -14.64 12.24
CA GLU A 204 2.51 -13.42 12.28
C GLU A 204 1.69 -13.23 11.00
N ILE A 205 2.29 -13.40 9.80
CA ILE A 205 1.60 -13.31 8.51
C ILE A 205 0.45 -14.34 8.44
N THR A 206 0.69 -15.58 8.90
CA THR A 206 -0.34 -16.63 8.97
C THR A 206 -1.48 -16.22 9.90
N ALA A 207 -1.17 -15.75 11.11
CA ALA A 207 -2.18 -15.32 12.06
C ALA A 207 -3.01 -14.14 11.55
N LEU A 208 -2.38 -13.16 10.91
CA LEU A 208 -3.09 -12.04 10.29
C LEU A 208 -4.04 -12.52 9.18
N ARG A 209 -3.57 -13.42 8.30
CA ARG A 209 -4.39 -13.99 7.22
C ARG A 209 -5.60 -14.78 7.75
N GLU A 210 -5.44 -15.52 8.85
CA GLU A 210 -6.52 -16.26 9.48
C GLU A 210 -7.57 -15.34 10.09
N LEU A 211 -7.14 -14.30 10.79
CA LEU A 211 -8.03 -13.31 11.41
C LEU A 211 -8.78 -12.43 10.38
N ALA A 212 -8.28 -12.33 9.16
CA ALA A 212 -8.91 -11.61 8.06
C ALA A 212 -9.97 -12.44 7.29
N ARG A 213 -10.20 -13.70 7.65
CA ARG A 213 -11.21 -14.58 7.03
C ARG A 213 -12.58 -14.34 7.63
#